data_2fb2ed1ab12760f9f4ec222df2c0c079
#
_entry.id   2fb2ed1ab12760f9f4ec222df2c0c079
#
_cell.length_a   1.000
_cell.length_b   1.000
_cell.length_c   1.000
_cell.angle_alpha   90.00
_cell.angle_beta   90.00
_cell.angle_gamma   90.00
#
_symmetry.space_group_name_H-M   'P 1'
#
loop_
_entity.id
_entity.type
_entity.pdbx_description
1 polymer ?
#
loop_
_entity_poly.entity_id
_entity_poly.type
_entity_poly.pdbx_seq_one_letter_code
_entity_poly.pdbx_strand_id
1 'polypeptide(L)'
;DDAIAIKGGKGTWADQAPENGPVYNVLIQNCNYGRVHGCLTLGSESVKDRNIVLRNTKVGNAQRVLWLKMRPDTPQHYEYVTVDNIQGTTGSFLVIRPWKQFFKPGDRKDMPQSQCNNITMKNIQMDCDNFFDVGKSEKYRLVDFTFENINCTDKKMAFDANLIENTIAKKVNITPREKSNGLKTTGDADGLK
;
A
#
# COMPACT_ATOMS: atom_id res chain seq x y z
N ASP A 1 -1.75 -10.13 11.70
CA ASP A 1 -2.76 -9.74 10.71
C ASP A 1 -2.67 -8.24 10.41
N ASP A 2 -3.54 -7.67 9.57
CA ASP A 2 -3.61 -6.23 9.31
C ASP A 2 -3.93 -5.48 10.60
N ALA A 3 -3.26 -4.36 10.87
CA ALA A 3 -3.53 -3.53 12.04
C ALA A 3 -4.87 -2.81 11.88
N ILE A 4 -5.09 -2.20 10.72
CA ILE A 4 -6.35 -1.55 10.36
C ILE A 4 -6.78 -2.01 8.99
N ALA A 5 -7.98 -2.57 8.91
CA ALA A 5 -8.59 -2.99 7.66
C ALA A 5 -9.95 -2.30 7.47
N ILE A 6 -10.09 -1.55 6.39
CA ILE A 6 -11.35 -0.95 5.97
C ILE A 6 -12.16 -2.02 5.24
N LYS A 7 -13.36 -2.28 5.71
CA LYS A 7 -14.19 -3.38 5.22
C LYS A 7 -15.61 -2.88 4.85
N GLY A 8 -16.19 -3.54 3.87
CA GLY A 8 -17.57 -3.37 3.40
C GLY A 8 -18.07 -4.67 2.78
N GLY A 9 -18.62 -4.63 1.62
CA GLY A 9 -19.15 -5.82 0.93
C GLY A 9 -18.20 -6.45 -0.06
N LYS A 10 -18.59 -7.59 -0.60
CA LYS A 10 -17.91 -8.29 -1.70
C LYS A 10 -18.91 -8.99 -2.63
N GLY A 11 -18.42 -9.32 -3.80
CA GLY A 11 -19.17 -10.04 -4.83
C GLY A 11 -19.46 -9.18 -6.05
N THR A 12 -19.87 -9.83 -7.12
CA THR A 12 -20.02 -9.18 -8.43
C THR A 12 -21.15 -8.13 -8.47
N TRP A 13 -22.11 -8.21 -7.54
CA TRP A 13 -23.23 -7.29 -7.38
C TRP A 13 -23.13 -6.40 -6.13
N ALA A 14 -21.98 -6.39 -5.48
CA ALA A 14 -21.81 -5.73 -4.19
C ALA A 14 -22.00 -4.19 -4.24
N ASP A 15 -21.75 -3.56 -5.40
CA ASP A 15 -21.97 -2.13 -5.63
C ASP A 15 -23.44 -1.72 -5.70
N GLN A 16 -24.34 -2.69 -5.90
CA GLN A 16 -25.80 -2.51 -5.97
C GLN A 16 -26.53 -2.98 -4.71
N ALA A 17 -25.81 -3.61 -3.79
CA ALA A 17 -26.37 -4.12 -2.54
C ALA A 17 -26.48 -3.01 -1.49
N PRO A 18 -27.67 -2.62 -1.03
CA PRO A 18 -27.86 -1.49 -0.10
C PRO A 18 -27.11 -1.64 1.23
N GLU A 19 -26.90 -2.87 1.68
CA GLU A 19 -26.16 -3.19 2.90
C GLU A 19 -24.66 -2.92 2.80
N ASN A 20 -24.11 -2.80 1.58
CA ASN A 20 -22.71 -2.51 1.33
C ASN A 20 -22.46 -0.99 1.21
N GLY A 21 -22.87 -0.24 2.21
CA GLY A 21 -22.67 1.20 2.26
C GLY A 21 -21.19 1.60 2.17
N PRO A 22 -20.90 2.83 1.75
CA PRO A 22 -19.54 3.32 1.69
C PRO A 22 -18.93 3.52 3.07
N VAL A 23 -17.61 3.29 3.18
CA VAL A 23 -16.83 3.71 4.35
C VAL A 23 -16.13 5.02 4.01
N TYR A 24 -16.36 6.05 4.82
CA TYR A 24 -15.79 7.37 4.56
C TYR A 24 -15.47 8.16 5.81
N ASN A 25 -14.60 9.18 5.65
CA ASN A 25 -14.18 10.09 6.71
C ASN A 25 -13.48 9.37 7.88
N VAL A 26 -12.53 8.49 7.57
CA VAL A 26 -11.74 7.76 8.58
C VAL A 26 -10.41 8.47 8.78
N LEU A 27 -10.11 8.88 10.01
CA LEU A 27 -8.84 9.43 10.41
C LEU A 27 -8.10 8.48 11.36
N ILE A 28 -6.91 8.07 10.93
CA ILE A 28 -5.97 7.24 11.69
C ILE A 28 -4.73 8.09 11.92
N GLN A 29 -4.38 8.37 13.16
CA GLN A 29 -3.26 9.26 13.43
C GLN A 29 -2.49 8.90 14.70
N ASN A 30 -1.23 9.35 14.76
CA ASN A 30 -0.36 9.21 15.93
C ASN A 30 -0.17 7.75 16.35
N CYS A 31 -0.10 6.84 15.37
CA CYS A 31 0.07 5.42 15.60
C CYS A 31 1.54 5.02 15.65
N ASN A 32 1.81 3.94 16.36
CA ASN A 32 3.10 3.27 16.34
C ASN A 32 2.86 1.78 16.04
N TYR A 33 3.21 1.36 14.84
CA TYR A 33 3.02 -0.02 14.38
C TYR A 33 4.30 -0.82 14.56
N GLY A 34 4.17 -1.98 15.18
CA GLY A 34 5.18 -3.01 15.21
C GLY A 34 5.08 -3.95 14.01
N ARG A 35 5.20 -5.26 14.27
CA ARG A 35 5.10 -6.29 13.25
C ARG A 35 3.64 -6.58 12.91
N VAL A 36 3.17 -6.06 11.77
CA VAL A 36 1.82 -6.26 11.24
C VAL A 36 1.86 -6.62 9.76
N HIS A 37 0.79 -7.22 9.21
CA HIS A 37 0.71 -7.50 7.77
C HIS A 37 0.48 -6.23 6.94
N GLY A 38 -0.38 -5.33 7.39
CA GLY A 38 -0.62 -4.03 6.79
C GLY A 38 -0.93 -2.99 7.85
N CYS A 39 -0.33 -1.80 7.76
CA CYS A 39 -0.69 -0.70 8.67
C CYS A 39 -2.08 -0.18 8.36
N LEU A 40 -2.34 0.11 7.08
CA LEU A 40 -3.65 0.46 6.54
C LEU A 40 -3.95 -0.40 5.32
N THR A 41 -5.02 -1.16 5.39
CA THR A 41 -5.49 -2.03 4.31
C THR A 41 -6.90 -1.62 3.92
N LEU A 42 -7.15 -1.35 2.63
CA LEU A 42 -8.48 -1.19 2.06
C LEU A 42 -8.87 -2.51 1.38
N GLY A 43 -9.96 -3.06 1.84
CA GLY A 43 -10.44 -4.36 1.36
C GLY A 43 -9.85 -5.57 2.14
N SER A 44 -9.86 -6.74 1.56
CA SER A 44 -10.36 -7.10 0.20
C SER A 44 -11.89 -6.97 0.04
N GLU A 45 -12.65 -7.20 1.09
CA GLU A 45 -14.11 -7.05 1.13
C GLU A 45 -14.45 -5.59 1.45
N SER A 46 -14.36 -4.73 0.45
CA SER A 46 -14.82 -3.34 0.51
C SER A 46 -15.20 -2.88 -0.89
N VAL A 47 -16.31 -2.17 -1.01
CA VAL A 47 -16.83 -1.70 -2.29
C VAL A 47 -16.44 -0.25 -2.53
N LYS A 48 -16.63 0.61 -1.52
CA LYS A 48 -16.37 2.04 -1.67
C LYS A 48 -15.78 2.63 -0.40
N ASP A 49 -14.51 3.05 -0.50
CA ASP A 49 -13.79 3.72 0.58
C ASP A 49 -13.37 5.12 0.13
N ARG A 50 -13.73 6.13 0.93
CA ARG A 50 -13.50 7.53 0.56
C ARG A 50 -13.04 8.37 1.74
N ASN A 51 -12.10 9.29 1.49
CA ASN A 51 -11.55 10.21 2.49
C ASN A 51 -10.99 9.47 3.72
N ILE A 52 -10.00 8.62 3.45
CA ILE A 52 -9.30 7.84 4.45
C ILE A 52 -7.92 8.45 4.67
N VAL A 53 -7.58 8.80 5.89
CA VAL A 53 -6.31 9.46 6.22
C VAL A 53 -5.53 8.64 7.24
N LEU A 54 -4.30 8.26 6.91
CA LEU A 54 -3.29 7.76 7.84
C LEU A 54 -2.18 8.80 7.97
N ARG A 55 -1.93 9.30 9.18
CA ARG A 55 -0.91 10.33 9.38
C ARG A 55 -0.15 10.24 10.70
N ASN A 56 1.02 10.91 10.73
CA ASN A 56 1.84 11.03 11.94
C ASN A 56 2.15 9.67 12.56
N THR A 57 2.66 8.75 11.78
CA THR A 57 2.77 7.35 12.18
C THR A 57 4.20 6.84 12.07
N LYS A 58 4.62 6.10 13.10
CA LYS A 58 5.87 5.35 13.11
C LYS A 58 5.61 3.89 12.76
N VAL A 59 6.49 3.32 11.93
CA VAL A 59 6.38 1.94 11.46
C VAL A 59 7.66 1.19 11.79
N GLY A 60 7.53 0.14 12.59
CA GLY A 60 8.63 -0.73 12.98
C GLY A 60 8.44 -2.15 12.44
N ASN A 61 8.94 -2.43 11.24
CA ASN A 61 8.94 -3.76 10.65
C ASN A 61 7.55 -4.32 10.26
N ALA A 62 6.66 -3.47 9.75
CA ALA A 62 5.43 -3.92 9.10
C ALA A 62 5.73 -4.60 7.76
N GLN A 63 4.88 -5.53 7.34
CA GLN A 63 5.03 -6.08 5.99
C GLN A 63 4.62 -5.06 4.91
N ARG A 64 3.58 -4.24 5.18
CA ARG A 64 3.08 -3.20 4.24
C ARG A 64 2.60 -1.98 5.00
N VAL A 65 2.74 -0.80 4.38
CA VAL A 65 2.16 0.43 4.96
C VAL A 65 0.77 0.66 4.41
N LEU A 66 0.63 0.86 3.11
CA LEU A 66 -0.66 1.02 2.43
C LEU A 66 -0.91 -0.17 1.50
N TRP A 67 -1.99 -0.90 1.75
CA TRP A 67 -2.37 -2.04 0.94
C TRP A 67 -3.77 -1.88 0.38
N LEU A 68 -3.86 -1.73 -0.95
CA LEU A 68 -5.12 -1.67 -1.69
C LEU A 68 -5.37 -3.03 -2.33
N LYS A 69 -6.23 -3.84 -1.70
CA LYS A 69 -6.53 -5.20 -2.14
C LYS A 69 -7.61 -5.17 -3.22
N MET A 70 -7.19 -5.28 -4.48
CA MET A 70 -8.09 -5.19 -5.62
C MET A 70 -8.65 -6.56 -6.00
N ARG A 71 -9.92 -6.79 -5.73
CA ARG A 71 -10.60 -8.05 -6.06
C ARG A 71 -11.09 -8.07 -7.52
N PRO A 72 -10.83 -9.15 -8.26
CA PRO A 72 -11.35 -9.26 -9.63
C PRO A 72 -12.86 -9.63 -9.70
N ASP A 73 -13.48 -9.98 -8.56
CA ASP A 73 -14.87 -10.38 -8.43
C ASP A 73 -15.74 -9.37 -7.66
N THR A 74 -15.24 -8.18 -7.44
CA THR A 74 -15.95 -7.14 -6.69
C THR A 74 -15.65 -5.79 -7.33
N PRO A 75 -16.64 -5.01 -7.73
CA PRO A 75 -16.41 -3.64 -8.18
C PRO A 75 -16.03 -2.78 -6.97
N GLN A 76 -14.81 -2.24 -6.99
CA GLN A 76 -14.23 -1.50 -5.87
C GLN A 76 -13.87 -0.08 -6.29
N HIS A 77 -14.11 0.88 -5.41
CA HIS A 77 -13.76 2.27 -5.62
C HIS A 77 -13.11 2.85 -4.37
N TYR A 78 -11.78 3.00 -4.40
CA TYR A 78 -10.98 3.62 -3.33
C TYR A 78 -10.55 5.00 -3.78
N GLU A 79 -10.99 6.05 -3.07
CA GLU A 79 -10.71 7.42 -3.47
C GLU A 79 -10.37 8.34 -2.29
N TYR A 80 -9.57 9.36 -2.57
CA TYR A 80 -9.13 10.34 -1.57
C TYR A 80 -8.48 9.68 -0.35
N VAL A 81 -7.50 8.80 -0.61
CA VAL A 81 -6.70 8.18 0.45
C VAL A 81 -5.41 8.97 0.63
N THR A 82 -5.15 9.43 1.84
CA THR A 82 -3.94 10.19 2.16
C THR A 82 -3.09 9.46 3.18
N VAL A 83 -1.82 9.29 2.86
CA VAL A 83 -0.78 8.79 3.77
C VAL A 83 0.25 9.90 3.97
N ASP A 84 0.34 10.46 5.17
CA ASP A 84 1.10 11.68 5.45
C ASP A 84 1.95 11.56 6.70
N ASN A 85 3.19 11.98 6.61
CA ASN A 85 4.15 11.98 7.73
C ASN A 85 4.32 10.59 8.34
N ILE A 86 4.91 9.68 7.55
CA ILE A 86 5.20 8.30 7.93
C ILE A 86 6.70 8.08 7.95
N GLN A 87 7.19 7.43 8.99
CA GLN A 87 8.61 7.13 9.12
C GLN A 87 8.86 5.73 9.69
N GLY A 88 9.95 5.10 9.29
CA GLY A 88 10.40 3.81 9.82
C GLY A 88 10.79 2.78 8.77
N THR A 89 10.51 1.51 9.05
CA THR A 89 10.93 0.38 8.21
C THR A 89 9.73 -0.49 7.82
N THR A 90 9.73 -0.99 6.59
CA THR A 90 8.67 -1.88 6.10
C THR A 90 9.16 -2.81 5.00
N GLY A 91 8.47 -3.93 4.80
CA GLY A 91 8.67 -4.76 3.61
C GLY A 91 8.25 -4.00 2.35
N SER A 92 6.99 -3.58 2.23
CA SER A 92 6.52 -2.78 1.11
C SER A 92 5.78 -1.53 1.59
N PHE A 93 5.99 -0.38 0.91
CA PHE A 93 5.28 0.85 1.30
C PHE A 93 3.88 0.90 0.68
N LEU A 94 3.79 0.89 -0.65
CA LEU A 94 2.52 0.86 -1.40
C LEU A 94 2.36 -0.49 -2.09
N VAL A 95 1.25 -1.19 -1.82
CA VAL A 95 0.91 -2.44 -2.50
C VAL A 95 -0.46 -2.33 -3.15
N ILE A 96 -0.51 -2.51 -4.48
CA ILE A 96 -1.74 -2.58 -5.27
C ILE A 96 -1.62 -3.77 -6.22
N ARG A 97 -2.33 -4.84 -5.92
CA ARG A 97 -2.30 -6.06 -6.73
C ARG A 97 -3.66 -6.75 -6.75
N PRO A 98 -3.95 -7.54 -7.79
CA PRO A 98 -5.14 -8.39 -7.79
C PRO A 98 -5.15 -9.33 -6.58
N TRP A 99 -6.24 -9.28 -5.81
CA TRP A 99 -6.43 -10.13 -4.64
C TRP A 99 -7.38 -11.28 -4.98
N LYS A 100 -6.87 -12.50 -5.04
CA LYS A 100 -7.61 -13.68 -5.50
C LYS A 100 -8.02 -14.65 -4.39
N GLN A 101 -7.67 -14.37 -3.15
CA GLN A 101 -8.06 -15.24 -2.04
C GLN A 101 -9.59 -15.23 -1.89
N PHE A 102 -10.19 -16.41 -1.80
CA PHE A 102 -11.65 -16.58 -1.75
C PHE A 102 -12.38 -15.98 -2.96
N PHE A 103 -11.71 -15.97 -4.12
CA PHE A 103 -12.33 -15.56 -5.38
C PHE A 103 -13.53 -16.46 -5.71
N LYS A 104 -14.64 -15.81 -6.05
CA LYS A 104 -15.83 -16.49 -6.58
C LYS A 104 -16.23 -15.77 -7.87
N PRO A 105 -16.04 -16.41 -9.04
CA PRO A 105 -16.55 -15.85 -10.26
C PRO A 105 -18.07 -15.74 -10.16
N GLY A 106 -18.60 -14.56 -10.47
CA GLY A 106 -20.04 -14.33 -10.54
C GLY A 106 -20.53 -14.39 -11.98
N ASP A 107 -21.80 -14.21 -12.13
CA ASP A 107 -22.51 -14.24 -13.42
C ASP A 107 -22.64 -12.86 -14.09
N ARG A 108 -22.24 -11.79 -13.41
CA ARG A 108 -22.34 -10.42 -13.91
C ARG A 108 -21.35 -10.15 -15.05
N LYS A 109 -21.90 -9.89 -16.25
CA LYS A 109 -21.11 -9.62 -17.45
C LYS A 109 -20.68 -8.15 -17.59
N ASP A 110 -21.47 -7.24 -17.01
CA ASP A 110 -21.30 -5.78 -17.07
C ASP A 110 -20.68 -5.20 -15.78
N MET A 111 -19.91 -5.98 -15.06
CA MET A 111 -19.28 -5.52 -13.82
C MET A 111 -18.34 -4.34 -14.13
N PRO A 112 -18.52 -3.17 -13.46
CA PRO A 112 -17.68 -2.03 -13.71
C PRO A 112 -16.23 -2.30 -13.31
N GLN A 113 -15.30 -1.66 -14.01
CA GLN A 113 -13.89 -1.69 -13.67
C GLN A 113 -13.67 -1.00 -12.32
N SER A 114 -12.94 -1.64 -11.42
CA SER A 114 -12.57 -1.05 -10.14
C SER A 114 -11.63 0.14 -10.30
N GLN A 115 -11.61 1.05 -9.34
CA GLN A 115 -10.79 2.27 -9.41
C GLN A 115 -10.08 2.55 -8.08
N CYS A 116 -8.84 3.01 -8.19
CA CYS A 116 -8.15 3.73 -7.13
C CYS A 116 -7.78 5.10 -7.68
N ASN A 117 -8.32 6.17 -7.10
CA ASN A 117 -8.07 7.52 -7.58
C ASN A 117 -7.88 8.54 -6.45
N ASN A 118 -7.16 9.61 -6.75
CA ASN A 118 -6.83 10.65 -5.78
C ASN A 118 -6.11 10.08 -4.54
N ILE A 119 -5.05 9.32 -4.77
CA ILE A 119 -4.24 8.73 -3.70
C ILE A 119 -3.01 9.61 -3.46
N THR A 120 -2.82 10.10 -2.25
CA THR A 120 -1.71 11.00 -1.90
C THR A 120 -0.79 10.35 -0.87
N MET A 121 0.49 10.28 -1.18
CA MET A 121 1.56 9.91 -0.24
C MET A 121 2.51 11.08 -0.12
N LYS A 122 2.66 11.62 1.09
CA LYS A 122 3.51 12.78 1.31
C LYS A 122 4.25 12.73 2.64
N ASN A 123 5.40 13.44 2.70
CA ASN A 123 6.24 13.51 3.90
C ASN A 123 6.64 12.13 4.41
N ILE A 124 7.19 11.31 3.53
CA ILE A 124 7.54 9.91 3.82
C ILE A 124 9.05 9.78 4.03
N GLN A 125 9.46 9.17 5.13
CA GLN A 125 10.85 8.81 5.40
C GLN A 125 10.92 7.33 5.80
N MET A 126 11.24 6.47 4.84
CA MET A 126 11.14 5.03 5.01
C MET A 126 12.38 4.28 4.54
N ASP A 127 12.62 3.14 5.16
CA ASP A 127 13.49 2.10 4.64
C ASP A 127 12.64 0.89 4.23
N CYS A 128 12.64 0.55 2.94
CA CYS A 128 11.74 -0.44 2.35
C CYS A 128 12.51 -1.56 1.66
N ASP A 129 11.94 -2.78 1.64
CA ASP A 129 12.35 -3.77 0.65
C ASP A 129 11.77 -3.45 -0.74
N ASN A 130 10.59 -2.81 -0.78
CA ASN A 130 9.95 -2.37 -2.01
C ASN A 130 9.04 -1.17 -1.73
N PHE A 131 9.43 0.02 -2.19
CA PHE A 131 8.59 1.21 -2.01
C PHE A 131 7.31 1.12 -2.84
N PHE A 132 7.37 0.57 -4.05
CA PHE A 132 6.29 0.61 -5.02
C PHE A 132 6.01 -0.80 -5.57
N ASP A 133 5.10 -1.52 -4.93
CA ASP A 133 4.67 -2.87 -5.31
C ASP A 133 3.30 -2.82 -6.01
N VAL A 134 3.29 -2.21 -7.20
CA VAL A 134 2.09 -1.97 -7.99
C VAL A 134 2.08 -2.85 -9.24
N GLY A 135 0.96 -3.51 -9.49
CA GLY A 135 0.77 -4.36 -10.66
C GLY A 135 -0.30 -3.82 -11.60
N LYS A 136 -0.16 -4.08 -12.89
CA LYS A 136 -1.22 -3.84 -13.89
C LYS A 136 -2.32 -4.88 -13.79
N SER A 137 -3.55 -4.46 -14.09
CA SER A 137 -4.69 -5.35 -14.31
C SER A 137 -5.74 -4.66 -15.16
N GLU A 138 -6.38 -5.40 -16.04
CA GLU A 138 -7.55 -4.93 -16.80
C GLU A 138 -8.81 -4.77 -15.90
N LYS A 139 -8.75 -5.28 -14.67
CA LYS A 139 -9.87 -5.22 -13.73
C LYS A 139 -9.94 -3.96 -12.91
N TYR A 140 -8.87 -3.15 -12.91
CA TYR A 140 -8.85 -1.88 -12.19
C TYR A 140 -8.04 -0.80 -12.93
N ARG A 141 -8.36 0.45 -12.64
CA ARG A 141 -7.61 1.64 -13.04
C ARG A 141 -7.01 2.32 -11.83
N LEU A 142 -5.81 2.87 -12.02
CA LEU A 142 -5.10 3.70 -11.05
C LEU A 142 -4.96 5.09 -11.65
N VAL A 143 -5.50 6.12 -10.99
CA VAL A 143 -5.61 7.47 -11.55
C VAL A 143 -5.32 8.54 -10.49
N ASP A 144 -4.63 9.60 -10.85
CA ASP A 144 -4.40 10.78 -10.00
C ASP A 144 -3.66 10.45 -8.68
N PHE A 145 -2.48 9.85 -8.78
CA PHE A 145 -1.64 9.63 -7.61
C PHE A 145 -0.64 10.77 -7.42
N THR A 146 -0.48 11.19 -6.18
CA THR A 146 0.51 12.20 -5.80
C THR A 146 1.54 11.61 -4.84
N PHE A 147 2.83 11.77 -5.20
CA PHE A 147 3.99 11.46 -4.37
C PHE A 147 4.74 12.76 -4.10
N GLU A 148 4.79 13.21 -2.85
CA GLU A 148 5.40 14.49 -2.49
C GLU A 148 6.29 14.36 -1.26
N ASN A 149 7.50 14.89 -1.36
CA ASN A 149 8.47 14.88 -0.26
C ASN A 149 8.71 13.45 0.28
N ILE A 150 9.15 12.57 -0.62
CA ILE A 150 9.47 11.19 -0.33
C ILE A 150 10.97 11.03 -0.22
N ASN A 151 11.44 10.47 0.88
CA ASN A 151 12.82 10.04 1.06
C ASN A 151 12.82 8.58 1.51
N CYS A 152 13.23 7.69 0.62
CA CYS A 152 13.14 6.25 0.84
C CYS A 152 14.43 5.55 0.42
N THR A 153 14.96 4.66 1.26
CA THR A 153 15.90 3.64 0.81
C THR A 153 15.11 2.41 0.37
N ASP A 154 15.40 1.89 -0.81
CA ASP A 154 14.65 0.79 -1.42
C ASP A 154 15.59 -0.30 -1.95
N LYS A 155 15.30 -1.54 -1.60
CA LYS A 155 16.10 -2.69 -2.06
C LYS A 155 15.81 -3.04 -3.53
N LYS A 156 14.57 -2.89 -3.98
CA LYS A 156 14.15 -3.28 -5.33
C LYS A 156 14.26 -2.18 -6.38
N MET A 157 14.24 -0.92 -5.95
CA MET A 157 14.27 0.26 -6.83
C MET A 157 13.19 0.23 -7.93
N ALA A 158 12.01 -0.31 -7.60
CA ALA A 158 10.91 -0.46 -8.54
C ALA A 158 9.89 0.68 -8.35
N PHE A 159 10.11 1.81 -9.01
CA PHE A 159 9.13 2.91 -9.08
C PHE A 159 8.80 3.20 -10.54
N ASP A 160 7.66 2.68 -11.00
CA ASP A 160 7.18 2.89 -12.36
C ASP A 160 5.87 3.70 -12.35
N ALA A 161 6.00 5.01 -12.51
CA ALA A 161 4.87 5.94 -12.55
C ALA A 161 3.92 5.69 -13.75
N ASN A 162 4.39 5.02 -14.83
CA ASN A 162 3.56 4.73 -15.99
C ASN A 162 2.45 3.70 -15.74
N LEU A 163 2.47 3.05 -14.58
CA LEU A 163 1.39 2.17 -14.14
C LEU A 163 0.13 2.93 -13.70
N ILE A 164 0.24 4.25 -13.53
CA ILE A 164 -0.80 5.12 -12.98
C ILE A 164 -1.06 6.26 -13.97
N GLU A 165 -2.31 6.51 -14.28
CA GLU A 165 -2.71 7.67 -15.06
C GLU A 165 -2.60 8.97 -14.21
N ASN A 166 -2.02 10.04 -14.76
CA ASN A 166 -1.86 11.33 -14.07
C ASN A 166 -1.11 11.24 -12.73
N THR A 167 0.13 10.78 -12.78
CA THR A 167 1.00 10.78 -11.60
C THR A 167 1.67 12.13 -11.40
N ILE A 168 1.62 12.67 -10.19
CA ILE A 168 2.38 13.83 -9.75
C ILE A 168 3.50 13.34 -8.82
N ALA A 169 4.75 13.58 -9.19
CA ALA A 169 5.92 13.30 -8.35
C ALA A 169 6.71 14.58 -8.09
N LYS A 170 6.77 15.01 -6.81
CA LYS A 170 7.50 16.21 -6.37
C LYS A 170 8.44 15.85 -5.22
N LYS A 171 9.74 16.17 -5.38
CA LYS A 171 10.77 15.87 -4.36
C LYS A 171 10.76 14.40 -3.93
N VAL A 172 10.73 13.50 -4.91
CA VAL A 172 10.77 12.04 -4.69
C VAL A 172 12.23 11.60 -4.82
N ASN A 173 12.79 11.12 -3.72
CA ASN A 173 14.14 10.58 -3.63
C ASN A 173 14.06 9.13 -3.16
N ILE A 174 14.27 8.19 -4.08
CA ILE A 174 14.35 6.76 -3.80
C ILE A 174 15.76 6.30 -4.13
N THR A 175 16.50 5.87 -3.12
CA THR A 175 17.90 5.46 -3.24
C THR A 175 18.06 3.98 -2.95
N PRO A 176 19.06 3.30 -3.58
CA PRO A 176 19.34 1.92 -3.26
C PRO A 176 19.70 1.76 -1.77
N ARG A 177 19.15 0.73 -1.14
CA ARG A 177 19.64 0.33 0.18
C ARG A 177 21.06 -0.20 0.03
N GLU A 178 22.04 0.44 0.66
CA GLU A 178 23.40 -0.05 0.69
C GLU A 178 23.44 -1.48 1.29
N LYS A 179 24.18 -2.38 0.62
CA LYS A 179 24.50 -3.67 1.23
C LYS A 179 25.36 -3.35 2.45
N SER A 180 24.90 -3.68 3.65
CA SER A 180 25.79 -3.66 4.81
C SER A 180 26.96 -4.57 4.50
N ASN A 181 28.12 -3.98 4.24
CA ASN A 181 29.35 -4.74 4.23
C ASN A 181 29.51 -5.29 5.64
N GLY A 182 29.12 -6.53 5.84
CA GLY A 182 29.40 -7.23 7.09
C GLY A 182 30.91 -7.11 7.31
N LEU A 183 31.30 -6.39 8.34
CA LEU A 183 32.66 -6.45 8.86
C LEU A 183 32.94 -7.93 9.12
N LYS A 184 33.72 -8.54 8.25
CA LYS A 184 34.42 -9.78 8.61
C LYS A 184 35.44 -9.38 9.65
N THR A 185 35.11 -9.53 10.91
CA THR A 185 36.12 -9.58 11.95
C THR A 185 36.93 -10.85 11.68
N THR A 186 38.01 -10.68 10.94
CA THR A 186 39.11 -11.63 10.96
C THR A 186 39.76 -11.48 12.34
N GLY A 187 39.25 -12.20 13.30
CA GLY A 187 39.94 -12.41 14.56
C GLY A 187 41.06 -13.38 14.29
N ASP A 188 42.26 -12.88 14.14
CA ASP A 188 43.48 -13.66 14.27
C ASP A 188 43.57 -14.13 15.72
N ALA A 189 43.28 -15.40 15.94
CA ALA A 189 43.64 -16.09 17.17
C ALA A 189 45.05 -16.63 16.98
N ASP A 190 46.03 -15.76 17.11
CA ASP A 190 47.42 -16.22 17.30
C ASP A 190 47.65 -16.54 18.78
N GLY A 191 48.00 -17.78 18.99
CA GLY A 191 48.97 -18.38 19.82
C GLY A 191 49.15 -17.91 21.26
N LEU A 192 48.87 -18.82 22.18
CA LEU A 192 49.72 -18.96 23.37
C LEU A 192 49.85 -20.44 23.71
N LYS A 193 51.13 -20.83 23.81
CA LYS A 193 51.65 -22.12 24.25
C LYS A 193 51.15 -22.51 25.63
#